data_65da071e101aaf1059ce51b4a98bd90d
#
_entry.id   65da071e101aaf1059ce51b4a98bd90d
#
_cell.length_a   1.000
_cell.length_b   1.000
_cell.length_c   1.000
_cell.angle_alpha   90.00
_cell.angle_beta   90.00
_cell.angle_gamma   90.00
#
_symmetry.space_group_name_H-M   'P 1'
#
loop_
_entity.id
_entity.type
_entity.pdbx_description
1 polymer ?
#
loop_
_entity_poly.entity_id
_entity_poly.type
_entity_poly.pdbx_seq_one_letter_code
_entity_poly.pdbx_strand_id
1 'polypeptide(L)'
;IIFDEPTASLTPEEKKYFFDLVRDLKKRGVSIVFISHALEEALLLADRITVLRDGKHVVTDDAAKFDRAAIVQAMVGRDLSNTLYGARKASVRPAGARVLTVQNLKMAPMVKNNSLSVFAGQITGVFGLVGAGRTETFKIVSGVLKRDFFHGGEILLHDKPVRYRVPAPAVKAGIAYVTEDRKVEGFFETASIARNIYLGLLSKFPRGRMLLSRRETNSVGKSWIQRLKVRAIGDEAKVVELSGGNQQKVVIAKSLVQDPELIIFDEPTRGVDVGAIVEIHELINRLADEGKAVVVISSYLPE
;
A
#
# COMPACT_ATOMS: atom_id res chain seq x y z
N ILE A 1 -4.84 -6.50 -31.81
CA ILE A 1 -5.52 -5.81 -30.67
C ILE A 1 -4.46 -5.52 -29.59
N ILE A 2 -4.55 -4.34 -28.96
CA ILE A 2 -3.70 -3.99 -27.83
C ILE A 2 -4.60 -3.84 -26.60
N PHE A 3 -4.29 -4.58 -25.54
CA PHE A 3 -4.91 -4.48 -24.24
C PHE A 3 -3.90 -3.90 -23.24
N ASP A 4 -4.23 -2.78 -22.63
CA ASP A 4 -3.39 -2.12 -21.62
C ASP A 4 -4.08 -2.22 -20.26
N GLU A 5 -3.47 -3.01 -19.33
CA GLU A 5 -3.94 -3.29 -17.97
C GLU A 5 -5.43 -3.68 -17.88
N PRO A 6 -5.96 -4.55 -18.77
CA PRO A 6 -7.41 -4.77 -18.89
C PRO A 6 -8.05 -5.45 -17.67
N THR A 7 -7.26 -6.06 -16.82
CA THR A 7 -7.72 -6.86 -15.67
C THR A 7 -7.61 -6.15 -14.34
N ALA A 8 -7.08 -4.93 -14.31
CA ALA A 8 -6.77 -4.19 -13.06
C ALA A 8 -7.99 -3.94 -12.16
N SER A 9 -9.19 -3.85 -12.73
CA SER A 9 -10.44 -3.61 -11.99
C SER A 9 -11.43 -4.79 -12.00
N LEU A 10 -11.02 -5.93 -12.58
CA LEU A 10 -11.91 -7.09 -12.75
C LEU A 10 -11.89 -8.00 -11.52
N THR A 11 -13.07 -8.55 -11.20
CA THR A 11 -13.20 -9.65 -10.24
C THR A 11 -12.56 -10.93 -10.77
N PRO A 12 -12.25 -11.92 -9.91
CA PRO A 12 -11.71 -13.21 -10.35
C PRO A 12 -12.57 -13.93 -11.41
N GLU A 13 -13.89 -13.83 -11.30
CA GLU A 13 -14.83 -14.40 -12.25
C GLU A 13 -14.76 -13.67 -13.60
N GLU A 14 -14.76 -12.35 -13.60
CA GLU A 14 -14.65 -11.52 -14.80
C GLU A 14 -13.32 -11.73 -15.51
N LYS A 15 -12.21 -11.89 -14.75
CA LYS A 15 -10.89 -12.25 -15.32
C LYS A 15 -10.94 -13.55 -16.10
N LYS A 16 -11.64 -14.55 -15.59
CA LYS A 16 -11.81 -15.84 -16.29
C LYS A 16 -12.50 -15.66 -17.64
N TYR A 17 -13.61 -14.91 -17.69
CA TYR A 17 -14.30 -14.62 -18.94
C TYR A 17 -13.43 -13.86 -19.92
N PHE A 18 -12.67 -12.87 -19.43
CA PHE A 18 -11.74 -12.13 -20.25
C PHE A 18 -10.63 -13.01 -20.83
N PHE A 19 -10.09 -13.95 -20.05
CA PHE A 19 -9.06 -14.89 -20.54
C PHE A 19 -9.61 -15.85 -21.58
N ASP A 20 -10.84 -16.30 -21.43
CA ASP A 20 -11.49 -17.16 -22.41
C ASP A 20 -11.72 -16.38 -23.73
N LEU A 21 -12.14 -15.12 -23.66
CA LEU A 21 -12.23 -14.21 -24.83
C LEU A 21 -10.89 -14.08 -25.55
N VAL A 22 -9.80 -13.83 -24.79
CA VAL A 22 -8.45 -13.69 -25.37
C VAL A 22 -8.04 -14.99 -26.07
N ARG A 23 -8.31 -16.16 -25.49
CA ARG A 23 -8.01 -17.46 -26.10
C ARG A 23 -8.80 -17.68 -27.38
N ASP A 24 -10.08 -17.30 -27.42
CA ASP A 24 -10.91 -17.44 -28.62
C ASP A 24 -10.47 -16.50 -29.74
N LEU A 25 -10.06 -15.28 -29.42
CA LEU A 25 -9.47 -14.35 -30.39
C LEU A 25 -8.16 -14.91 -30.98
N LYS A 26 -7.29 -15.50 -30.14
CA LYS A 26 -6.06 -16.19 -30.59
C LYS A 26 -6.39 -17.33 -31.55
N LYS A 27 -7.37 -18.20 -31.24
CA LYS A 27 -7.81 -19.29 -32.13
C LYS A 27 -8.28 -18.81 -33.49
N ARG A 28 -8.86 -17.60 -33.55
CA ARG A 28 -9.30 -16.94 -34.80
C ARG A 28 -8.15 -16.25 -35.57
N GLY A 29 -6.91 -16.41 -35.11
CA GLY A 29 -5.74 -15.81 -35.75
C GLY A 29 -5.50 -14.34 -35.45
N VAL A 30 -6.17 -13.77 -34.44
CA VAL A 30 -5.97 -12.38 -34.05
C VAL A 30 -4.67 -12.23 -33.26
N SER A 31 -3.77 -11.35 -33.73
CA SER A 31 -2.58 -10.97 -32.98
C SER A 31 -2.93 -10.03 -31.83
N ILE A 32 -2.44 -10.34 -30.62
CA ILE A 32 -2.76 -9.61 -29.41
C ILE A 32 -1.47 -9.15 -28.73
N VAL A 33 -1.41 -7.87 -28.37
CA VAL A 33 -0.42 -7.32 -27.44
C VAL A 33 -1.13 -7.09 -26.12
N PHE A 34 -0.66 -7.76 -25.06
CA PHE A 34 -1.23 -7.70 -23.73
C PHE A 34 -0.22 -7.06 -22.79
N ILE A 35 -0.53 -5.87 -22.28
CA ILE A 35 0.31 -5.12 -21.34
C ILE A 35 -0.26 -5.35 -19.94
N SER A 36 0.54 -5.89 -19.03
CA SER A 36 0.14 -6.14 -17.65
C SER A 36 1.37 -6.17 -16.73
N HIS A 37 1.18 -5.80 -15.47
CA HIS A 37 2.14 -6.04 -14.40
C HIS A 37 1.80 -7.32 -13.60
N ALA A 38 0.67 -7.95 -13.87
CA ALA A 38 0.25 -9.21 -13.25
C ALA A 38 0.96 -10.39 -13.94
N LEU A 39 2.01 -10.89 -13.31
CA LEU A 39 2.91 -11.90 -13.86
C LEU A 39 2.20 -13.20 -14.19
N GLU A 40 1.26 -13.63 -13.34
CA GLU A 40 0.47 -14.84 -13.52
C GLU A 40 -0.37 -14.78 -14.80
N GLU A 41 -0.91 -13.61 -15.11
CA GLU A 41 -1.71 -13.39 -16.33
C GLU A 41 -0.84 -13.47 -17.58
N ALA A 42 0.34 -12.86 -17.53
CA ALA A 42 1.30 -12.92 -18.63
C ALA A 42 1.77 -14.36 -18.90
N LEU A 43 2.13 -15.10 -17.85
CA LEU A 43 2.52 -16.51 -17.96
C LEU A 43 1.39 -17.43 -18.45
N LEU A 44 0.14 -17.10 -18.13
CA LEU A 44 -1.04 -17.88 -18.50
C LEU A 44 -1.48 -17.67 -19.96
N LEU A 45 -1.31 -16.45 -20.50
CA LEU A 45 -1.92 -16.03 -21.78
C LEU A 45 -0.91 -15.88 -22.92
N ALA A 46 0.32 -15.48 -22.60
CA ALA A 46 1.29 -15.10 -23.60
C ALA A 46 1.97 -16.31 -24.26
N ASP A 47 2.28 -16.20 -25.53
CA ASP A 47 3.18 -17.11 -26.23
C ASP A 47 4.63 -16.62 -26.10
N ARG A 48 4.82 -15.30 -26.12
CA ARG A 48 6.11 -14.62 -25.95
C ARG A 48 5.98 -13.49 -24.94
N ILE A 49 6.99 -13.31 -24.11
CA ILE A 49 7.05 -12.25 -23.11
C ILE A 49 8.19 -11.31 -23.46
N THR A 50 7.88 -10.02 -23.48
CA THR A 50 8.85 -8.94 -23.59
C THR A 50 8.86 -8.17 -22.28
N VAL A 51 10.02 -8.08 -21.65
CA VAL A 51 10.19 -7.28 -20.43
C VAL A 51 10.82 -5.93 -20.78
N LEU A 52 10.14 -4.86 -20.36
CA LEU A 52 10.61 -3.47 -20.44
C LEU A 52 10.91 -2.96 -19.04
N ARG A 53 12.00 -2.20 -18.89
CA ARG A 53 12.38 -1.54 -17.62
C ARG A 53 13.00 -0.19 -17.90
N ASP A 54 12.50 0.86 -17.20
CA ASP A 54 12.98 2.23 -17.34
C ASP A 54 12.97 2.72 -18.82
N GLY A 55 11.95 2.32 -19.60
CA GLY A 55 11.79 2.65 -21.02
C GLY A 55 12.71 1.90 -21.97
N LYS A 56 13.46 0.89 -21.48
CA LYS A 56 14.40 0.09 -22.28
C LYS A 56 13.94 -1.36 -22.36
N HIS A 57 14.20 -1.98 -23.51
CA HIS A 57 14.06 -3.42 -23.70
C HIS A 57 15.09 -4.16 -22.84
N VAL A 58 14.66 -5.17 -22.10
CA VAL A 58 15.53 -6.02 -21.27
C VAL A 58 15.69 -7.40 -21.91
N VAL A 59 14.58 -8.06 -22.19
CA VAL A 59 14.57 -9.41 -22.76
C VAL A 59 13.25 -9.67 -23.49
N THR A 60 13.30 -10.47 -24.55
CA THR A 60 12.15 -11.07 -25.22
C THR A 60 12.43 -12.53 -25.48
N ASP A 61 11.58 -13.43 -25.01
CA ASP A 61 11.68 -14.87 -25.29
C ASP A 61 10.30 -15.54 -25.25
N ASP A 62 10.26 -16.84 -25.56
CA ASP A 62 9.05 -17.65 -25.43
C ASP A 62 8.59 -17.71 -23.97
N ALA A 63 7.30 -17.63 -23.73
CA ALA A 63 6.74 -17.62 -22.36
C ALA A 63 7.15 -18.87 -21.57
N ALA A 64 7.29 -20.02 -22.23
CA ALA A 64 7.69 -21.27 -21.62
C ALA A 64 9.12 -21.27 -21.01
N LYS A 65 9.95 -20.29 -21.38
CA LYS A 65 11.31 -20.14 -20.84
C LYS A 65 11.34 -19.26 -19.59
N PHE A 66 10.24 -18.61 -19.26
CA PHE A 66 10.13 -17.76 -18.09
C PHE A 66 9.41 -18.48 -16.96
N ASP A 67 9.97 -18.38 -15.79
CA ASP A 67 9.26 -18.53 -14.54
C ASP A 67 9.00 -17.15 -13.92
N ARG A 68 8.23 -17.13 -12.85
CA ARG A 68 7.90 -15.90 -12.12
C ARG A 68 9.16 -15.17 -11.65
N ALA A 69 10.16 -15.89 -11.14
CA ALA A 69 11.37 -15.31 -10.60
C ALA A 69 12.20 -14.63 -11.69
N ALA A 70 12.33 -15.25 -12.86
CA ALA A 70 13.05 -14.71 -14.01
C ALA A 70 12.40 -13.41 -14.53
N ILE A 71 11.08 -13.35 -14.62
CA ILE A 71 10.37 -12.12 -15.03
C ILE A 71 10.61 -11.01 -14.00
N VAL A 72 10.43 -11.29 -12.70
CA VAL A 72 10.67 -10.34 -11.63
C VAL A 72 12.11 -9.81 -11.66
N GLN A 73 13.09 -10.69 -11.80
CA GLN A 73 14.49 -10.32 -11.90
C GLN A 73 14.73 -9.40 -13.11
N ALA A 74 14.16 -9.72 -14.27
CA ALA A 74 14.26 -8.88 -15.46
C ALA A 74 13.61 -7.51 -15.28
N MET A 75 12.42 -7.46 -14.66
CA MET A 75 11.68 -6.20 -14.39
C MET A 75 12.40 -5.30 -13.40
N VAL A 76 12.95 -5.85 -12.31
CA VAL A 76 13.54 -5.08 -11.21
C VAL A 76 15.04 -4.92 -11.33
N GLY A 77 15.71 -5.83 -12.00
CA GLY A 77 17.17 -5.80 -12.21
C GLY A 77 18.01 -6.25 -11.03
N ARG A 78 17.38 -6.85 -10.02
CA ARG A 78 18.01 -7.44 -8.83
C ARG A 78 17.51 -8.87 -8.68
N ASP A 79 18.31 -9.74 -8.12
CA ASP A 79 17.85 -11.06 -7.70
C ASP A 79 16.96 -10.89 -6.46
N LEU A 80 15.66 -10.90 -6.69
CA LEU A 80 14.64 -10.73 -5.66
C LEU A 80 13.87 -12.02 -5.37
N SER A 81 14.30 -13.13 -5.97
CA SER A 81 13.65 -14.43 -5.83
C SER A 81 13.42 -14.82 -4.36
N ASN A 82 14.32 -14.40 -3.48
CA ASN A 82 14.22 -14.63 -2.03
C ASN A 82 13.48 -13.52 -1.26
N THR A 83 13.21 -12.37 -1.87
CA THR A 83 12.67 -11.19 -1.15
C THR A 83 11.17 -10.99 -1.39
N LEU A 84 10.68 -11.25 -2.60
CA LEU A 84 9.26 -11.02 -2.93
C LEU A 84 8.34 -12.17 -2.54
N TYR A 85 8.83 -13.41 -2.66
CA TYR A 85 8.03 -14.61 -2.44
C TYR A 85 8.83 -15.75 -1.82
N GLY A 86 10.11 -15.50 -1.52
CA GLY A 86 10.96 -16.46 -0.84
C GLY A 86 10.41 -16.70 0.55
N ALA A 87 10.31 -17.98 0.93
CA ALA A 87 10.05 -18.33 2.30
C ALA A 87 11.03 -17.56 3.19
N ARG A 88 10.56 -16.46 3.77
CA ARG A 88 11.31 -15.82 4.83
C ARG A 88 11.59 -16.95 5.82
N LYS A 89 12.86 -17.24 6.10
CA LYS A 89 13.19 -17.91 7.36
C LYS A 89 12.70 -16.94 8.42
N ALA A 90 11.42 -17.11 8.79
CA ALA A 90 10.75 -16.22 9.71
C ALA A 90 11.41 -16.41 11.06
N SER A 91 12.42 -15.62 11.32
CA SER A 91 12.68 -15.28 12.70
C SER A 91 11.44 -14.54 13.17
N VAL A 92 10.63 -15.20 13.98
CA VAL A 92 9.48 -14.58 14.64
C VAL A 92 10.03 -13.36 15.37
N ARG A 93 9.63 -12.15 14.93
CA ARG A 93 10.01 -10.95 15.68
C ARG A 93 9.45 -11.07 17.08
N PRO A 94 10.28 -10.87 18.12
CA PRO A 94 9.77 -10.86 19.49
C PRO A 94 8.69 -9.80 19.62
N ALA A 95 7.60 -10.10 20.30
CA ALA A 95 6.57 -9.14 20.61
C ALA A 95 7.12 -8.13 21.61
N GLY A 96 7.09 -6.85 21.24
CA GLY A 96 7.33 -5.76 22.18
C GLY A 96 6.08 -5.46 23.03
N ALA A 97 5.98 -4.23 23.53
CA ALA A 97 4.78 -3.80 24.25
C ALA A 97 3.53 -3.87 23.38
N ARG A 98 2.40 -4.19 23.97
CA ARG A 98 1.10 -4.16 23.29
C ARG A 98 0.69 -2.71 23.09
N VAL A 99 0.56 -2.30 21.81
CA VAL A 99 0.23 -0.93 21.42
C VAL A 99 -1.26 -0.75 21.23
N LEU A 100 -1.91 -1.68 20.52
CA LEU A 100 -3.34 -1.61 20.22
C LEU A 100 -4.03 -2.91 20.61
N THR A 101 -5.22 -2.78 21.21
CA THR A 101 -6.15 -3.89 21.39
C THR A 101 -7.53 -3.46 20.88
N VAL A 102 -8.11 -4.30 20.05
CA VAL A 102 -9.52 -4.19 19.62
C VAL A 102 -10.25 -5.37 20.22
N GLN A 103 -11.35 -5.13 20.93
CA GLN A 103 -12.14 -6.15 21.59
C GLN A 103 -13.59 -6.07 21.16
N ASN A 104 -14.08 -7.15 20.55
CA ASN A 104 -15.49 -7.31 20.16
C ASN A 104 -16.06 -6.11 19.40
N LEU A 105 -15.23 -5.47 18.55
CA LEU A 105 -15.63 -4.29 17.80
C LEU A 105 -16.76 -4.65 16.84
N LYS A 106 -17.87 -3.91 16.98
CA LYS A 106 -19.06 -4.08 16.14
C LYS A 106 -19.47 -2.74 15.55
N MET A 107 -19.82 -2.74 14.28
CA MET A 107 -20.45 -1.66 13.54
C MET A 107 -21.18 -2.24 12.32
N ALA A 108 -22.36 -2.80 12.56
CA ALA A 108 -23.17 -3.41 11.51
C ALA A 108 -23.56 -2.40 10.41
N PRO A 109 -23.65 -2.80 9.15
CA PRO A 109 -23.36 -4.16 8.65
C PRO A 109 -21.88 -4.43 8.39
N MET A 110 -21.00 -3.43 8.49
CA MET A 110 -19.61 -3.45 8.02
C MET A 110 -18.67 -4.26 8.92
N VAL A 111 -18.79 -4.10 10.25
CA VAL A 111 -17.95 -4.83 11.21
C VAL A 111 -18.84 -5.64 12.13
N LYS A 112 -18.72 -6.97 12.07
CA LYS A 112 -19.60 -7.89 12.81
C LYS A 112 -19.14 -8.14 14.24
N ASN A 113 -17.88 -8.51 14.44
CA ASN A 113 -17.28 -8.75 15.76
C ASN A 113 -15.79 -9.00 15.60
N ASN A 114 -14.98 -7.95 15.56
CA ASN A 114 -13.54 -8.07 15.38
C ASN A 114 -12.79 -7.89 16.70
N SER A 115 -11.83 -8.80 16.95
CA SER A 115 -10.92 -8.73 18.09
C SER A 115 -9.51 -9.04 17.62
N LEU A 116 -8.54 -8.21 17.99
CA LEU A 116 -7.12 -8.39 17.66
C LEU A 116 -6.23 -7.57 18.60
N SER A 117 -4.95 -7.91 18.62
CA SER A 117 -3.92 -7.12 19.30
C SER A 117 -2.74 -6.84 18.37
N VAL A 118 -2.11 -5.69 18.53
CA VAL A 118 -0.95 -5.24 17.75
C VAL A 118 0.19 -4.89 18.71
N PHE A 119 1.39 -5.33 18.39
CA PHE A 119 2.57 -5.21 19.26
C PHE A 119 3.66 -4.39 18.58
N ALA A 120 4.40 -3.62 19.36
CA ALA A 120 5.58 -2.91 18.93
C ALA A 120 6.65 -3.88 18.36
N GLY A 121 7.34 -3.47 17.31
CA GLY A 121 8.36 -4.28 16.65
C GLY A 121 7.81 -5.43 15.78
N GLN A 122 6.50 -5.57 15.66
CA GLN A 122 5.88 -6.63 14.87
C GLN A 122 5.05 -6.07 13.70
N ILE A 123 4.91 -6.91 12.67
CA ILE A 123 3.96 -6.71 11.58
C ILE A 123 2.77 -7.63 11.83
N THR A 124 1.59 -7.06 12.01
CA THR A 124 0.32 -7.79 12.12
C THR A 124 -0.35 -7.80 10.76
N GLY A 125 -0.37 -8.94 10.08
CA GLY A 125 -1.11 -9.12 8.83
C GLY A 125 -2.61 -9.32 9.10
N VAL A 126 -3.45 -8.61 8.36
CA VAL A 126 -4.92 -8.71 8.43
C VAL A 126 -5.44 -9.09 7.06
N PHE A 127 -5.73 -10.35 6.88
CA PHE A 127 -6.26 -10.91 5.63
C PHE A 127 -7.75 -11.27 5.75
N GLY A 128 -8.44 -11.27 4.61
CA GLY A 128 -9.85 -11.68 4.53
C GLY A 128 -10.47 -11.28 3.19
N LEU A 129 -11.66 -11.78 2.91
CA LEU A 129 -12.40 -11.46 1.70
C LEU A 129 -12.94 -10.02 1.71
N VAL A 130 -13.31 -9.52 0.52
CA VAL A 130 -14.01 -8.24 0.39
C VAL A 130 -15.29 -8.27 1.23
N GLY A 131 -15.55 -7.21 1.98
CA GLY A 131 -16.69 -7.13 2.90
C GLY A 131 -16.48 -7.79 4.28
N ALA A 132 -15.27 -8.30 4.58
CA ALA A 132 -14.97 -8.88 5.90
C ALA A 132 -14.80 -7.81 7.01
N GLY A 133 -14.88 -6.54 6.70
CA GLY A 133 -14.77 -5.44 7.68
C GLY A 133 -13.33 -5.12 8.10
N ARG A 134 -12.33 -5.55 7.32
CA ARG A 134 -10.89 -5.29 7.62
C ARG A 134 -10.59 -3.81 7.63
N THR A 135 -10.75 -3.17 6.48
CA THR A 135 -10.56 -1.73 6.25
C THR A 135 -11.38 -0.90 7.22
N GLU A 136 -12.67 -1.23 7.40
CA GLU A 136 -13.58 -0.49 8.28
C GLU A 136 -13.14 -0.55 9.75
N THR A 137 -12.65 -1.71 10.20
CA THR A 137 -12.09 -1.86 11.55
C THR A 137 -10.98 -0.84 11.81
N PHE A 138 -10.04 -0.71 10.89
CA PHE A 138 -8.90 0.19 11.08
C PHE A 138 -9.22 1.64 10.71
N LYS A 139 -10.18 1.91 9.83
CA LYS A 139 -10.76 3.24 9.66
C LYS A 139 -11.44 3.74 10.94
N ILE A 140 -12.07 2.84 11.71
CA ILE A 140 -12.62 3.17 13.04
C ILE A 140 -11.49 3.45 14.04
N VAL A 141 -10.46 2.61 14.11
CA VAL A 141 -9.29 2.77 14.99
C VAL A 141 -8.61 4.12 14.75
N SER A 142 -8.44 4.52 13.49
CA SER A 142 -7.80 5.77 13.09
C SER A 142 -8.71 7.00 13.10
N GLY A 143 -10.02 6.82 13.40
CA GLY A 143 -11.01 7.90 13.39
C GLY A 143 -11.39 8.41 12.00
N VAL A 144 -11.00 7.73 10.93
CA VAL A 144 -11.45 8.01 9.54
C VAL A 144 -12.91 7.66 9.39
N LEU A 145 -13.33 6.53 9.98
CA LEU A 145 -14.73 6.14 10.07
C LEU A 145 -15.25 6.35 11.49
N LYS A 146 -16.29 7.16 11.61
CA LYS A 146 -16.91 7.44 12.89
C LYS A 146 -17.77 6.25 13.33
N ARG A 147 -17.37 5.62 14.43
CA ARG A 147 -18.20 4.60 15.09
C ARG A 147 -19.44 5.24 15.71
N ASP A 148 -20.60 4.62 15.51
CA ASP A 148 -21.84 5.05 16.15
C ASP A 148 -21.83 4.77 17.66
N PHE A 149 -22.86 5.27 18.35
CA PHE A 149 -22.96 5.16 19.81
C PHE A 149 -23.47 3.78 20.26
N PHE A 150 -24.27 3.12 19.43
CA PHE A 150 -25.04 1.94 19.81
C PHE A 150 -24.29 0.62 19.69
N HIS A 151 -23.22 0.57 18.89
CA HIS A 151 -22.48 -0.66 18.65
C HIS A 151 -21.38 -0.89 19.67
N GLY A 152 -21.24 -2.16 20.08
CA GLY A 152 -20.35 -2.58 21.16
C GLY A 152 -18.90 -2.73 20.77
N GLY A 153 -18.11 -3.15 21.75
CA GLY A 153 -16.68 -3.40 21.67
C GLY A 153 -15.84 -2.22 22.17
N GLU A 154 -14.57 -2.47 22.34
CA GLU A 154 -13.62 -1.53 22.93
C GLU A 154 -12.36 -1.44 22.08
N ILE A 155 -11.76 -0.26 22.03
CA ILE A 155 -10.46 -0.01 21.42
C ILE A 155 -9.58 0.56 22.53
N LEU A 156 -8.46 -0.12 22.79
CA LEU A 156 -7.46 0.28 23.78
C LEU A 156 -6.17 0.65 23.07
N LEU A 157 -5.63 1.81 23.37
CA LEU A 157 -4.28 2.23 22.97
C LEU A 157 -3.43 2.30 24.25
N HIS A 158 -2.36 1.49 24.33
CA HIS A 158 -1.58 1.31 25.56
C HIS A 158 -2.46 0.99 26.78
N ASP A 159 -3.36 0.03 26.61
CA ASP A 159 -4.33 -0.42 27.60
C ASP A 159 -5.30 0.68 28.12
N LYS A 160 -5.33 1.84 27.45
CA LYS A 160 -6.26 2.92 27.77
C LYS A 160 -7.37 2.97 26.71
N PRO A 161 -8.66 3.04 27.13
CA PRO A 161 -9.77 3.09 26.18
C PRO A 161 -9.73 4.39 25.37
N VAL A 162 -9.88 4.26 24.06
CA VAL A 162 -9.88 5.37 23.11
C VAL A 162 -11.09 5.29 22.19
N ARG A 163 -11.57 6.46 21.76
CA ARG A 163 -12.66 6.57 20.80
C ARG A 163 -12.47 7.81 19.93
N TYR A 164 -11.90 7.61 18.77
CA TYR A 164 -11.68 8.69 17.83
C TYR A 164 -12.91 8.88 16.92
N ARG A 165 -13.37 10.12 16.76
CA ARG A 165 -14.49 10.50 15.89
C ARG A 165 -14.05 11.21 14.63
N VAL A 166 -12.79 11.65 14.61
CA VAL A 166 -12.08 12.30 13.50
C VAL A 166 -10.61 11.89 13.58
N PRO A 167 -9.84 11.95 12.48
CA PRO A 167 -8.45 11.48 12.45
C PRO A 167 -7.49 12.27 13.35
N ALA A 168 -7.68 13.57 13.53
CA ALA A 168 -6.70 14.43 14.20
C ALA A 168 -6.31 13.97 15.63
N PRO A 169 -7.21 13.53 16.52
CA PRO A 169 -6.82 12.96 17.82
C PRO A 169 -6.04 11.65 17.71
N ALA A 170 -6.38 10.78 16.74
CA ALA A 170 -5.64 9.52 16.51
C ALA A 170 -4.21 9.80 16.04
N VAL A 171 -4.03 10.75 15.12
CA VAL A 171 -2.71 11.20 14.67
C VAL A 171 -1.88 11.76 15.83
N LYS A 172 -2.47 12.57 16.69
CA LYS A 172 -1.79 13.10 17.89
C LYS A 172 -1.41 11.99 18.88
N ALA A 173 -2.20 10.91 18.92
CA ALA A 173 -1.90 9.72 19.71
C ALA A 173 -0.88 8.76 19.06
N GLY A 174 -0.30 9.15 17.93
CA GLY A 174 0.75 8.36 17.25
C GLY A 174 0.23 7.31 16.28
N ILE A 175 -1.03 7.40 15.82
CA ILE A 175 -1.59 6.47 14.83
C ILE A 175 -1.56 7.11 13.44
N ALA A 176 -0.95 6.42 12.47
CA ALA A 176 -1.01 6.78 11.06
C ALA A 176 -1.78 5.72 10.27
N TYR A 177 -2.61 6.17 9.34
CA TYR A 177 -3.38 5.34 8.42
C TYR A 177 -3.01 5.69 6.97
N VAL A 178 -2.47 4.72 6.27
CA VAL A 178 -2.15 4.78 4.84
C VAL A 178 -3.29 4.12 4.11
N THR A 179 -4.05 4.92 3.36
CA THR A 179 -5.31 4.51 2.74
C THR A 179 -5.12 3.61 1.52
N GLU A 180 -6.11 2.75 1.26
CA GLU A 180 -6.24 1.94 0.05
C GLU A 180 -6.44 2.82 -1.19
N ASP A 181 -7.34 3.82 -1.12
CA ASP A 181 -7.59 4.74 -2.24
C ASP A 181 -6.70 5.98 -2.15
N ARG A 182 -5.48 5.84 -2.69
CA ARG A 182 -4.53 6.95 -2.68
C ARG A 182 -5.00 8.16 -3.49
N LYS A 183 -5.81 7.96 -4.56
CA LYS A 183 -6.24 9.06 -5.42
C LYS A 183 -7.29 9.93 -4.76
N VAL A 184 -8.24 9.33 -4.08
CA VAL A 184 -9.34 10.06 -3.41
C VAL A 184 -8.95 10.54 -2.01
N GLU A 185 -8.27 9.68 -1.22
CA GLU A 185 -8.01 9.94 0.20
C GLU A 185 -6.52 10.24 0.50
N GLY A 186 -5.59 9.84 -0.39
CA GLY A 186 -4.17 9.80 -0.10
C GLY A 186 -3.44 11.13 -0.27
N PHE A 187 -3.70 11.86 -1.35
CA PHE A 187 -2.97 13.09 -1.66
C PHE A 187 -3.85 14.16 -2.34
N PHE A 188 -3.37 15.39 -2.35
CA PHE A 188 -3.99 16.49 -3.06
C PHE A 188 -3.36 16.61 -4.45
N GLU A 189 -4.13 16.34 -5.49
CA GLU A 189 -3.66 16.24 -6.88
C GLU A 189 -2.99 17.52 -7.40
N THR A 190 -3.53 18.67 -6.99
CA THR A 190 -3.05 19.99 -7.42
C THR A 190 -1.84 20.50 -6.64
N ALA A 191 -1.50 19.86 -5.51
CA ALA A 191 -0.38 20.24 -4.67
C ALA A 191 0.90 19.52 -5.09
N SER A 192 2.05 20.17 -4.85
CA SER A 192 3.35 19.56 -5.08
C SER A 192 3.62 18.41 -4.11
N ILE A 193 4.59 17.55 -4.45
CA ILE A 193 5.05 16.45 -3.60
C ILE A 193 5.44 16.99 -2.21
N ALA A 194 6.26 18.06 -2.17
CA ALA A 194 6.71 18.64 -0.91
C ALA A 194 5.53 19.13 -0.04
N ARG A 195 4.53 19.78 -0.65
CA ARG A 195 3.33 20.22 0.06
C ARG A 195 2.50 19.06 0.59
N ASN A 196 2.30 18.02 -0.21
CA ASN A 196 1.58 16.83 0.23
C ASN A 196 2.23 16.20 1.46
N ILE A 197 3.54 16.02 1.46
CA ILE A 197 4.29 15.46 2.59
C ILE A 197 4.19 16.39 3.81
N TYR A 198 4.39 17.69 3.62
CA TYR A 198 4.37 18.66 4.71
C TYR A 198 3.00 18.79 5.38
N LEU A 199 1.90 18.60 4.64
CA LEU A 199 0.55 18.59 5.20
C LEU A 199 0.39 17.49 6.27
N GLY A 200 1.06 16.34 6.11
CA GLY A 200 1.12 15.32 7.15
C GLY A 200 1.71 15.84 8.45
N LEU A 201 2.79 16.61 8.37
CA LEU A 201 3.45 17.20 9.55
C LEU A 201 2.55 18.22 10.26
N LEU A 202 1.76 19.00 9.52
CA LEU A 202 0.86 20.01 10.10
C LEU A 202 -0.17 19.43 11.05
N SER A 203 -0.56 18.18 10.87
CA SER A 203 -1.53 17.50 11.74
C SER A 203 -1.07 17.39 13.20
N LYS A 204 0.23 17.46 13.46
CA LYS A 204 0.82 17.44 14.80
C LYS A 204 0.82 18.80 15.50
N PHE A 205 0.71 19.90 14.77
CA PHE A 205 0.80 21.23 15.36
C PHE A 205 -0.53 21.69 15.96
N PRO A 206 -0.50 22.45 17.07
CA PRO A 206 -1.71 23.07 17.62
C PRO A 206 -2.30 24.09 16.62
N ARG A 207 -3.62 24.30 16.71
CA ARG A 207 -4.32 25.34 15.96
C ARG A 207 -3.64 26.70 16.22
N GLY A 208 -2.97 27.27 15.23
CA GLY A 208 -2.29 28.57 15.35
C GLY A 208 -1.00 28.71 14.53
N ARG A 209 -0.42 27.62 14.05
CA ARG A 209 0.70 27.69 13.11
C ARG A 209 0.16 27.97 11.69
N MET A 210 -0.21 29.22 11.46
CA MET A 210 -0.91 29.63 10.24
C MET A 210 0.06 30.02 9.10
N LEU A 211 1.34 30.21 9.38
CA LEU A 211 2.35 30.58 8.39
C LEU A 211 3.15 29.34 7.97
N LEU A 212 2.92 28.90 6.74
CA LEU A 212 3.71 27.86 6.11
C LEU A 212 4.98 28.47 5.53
N SER A 213 6.15 28.12 6.06
CA SER A 213 7.41 28.49 5.46
C SER A 213 7.67 27.62 4.21
N ARG A 214 7.79 28.26 3.04
CA ARG A 214 8.16 27.57 1.80
C ARG A 214 9.50 26.85 1.94
N ARG A 215 10.45 27.47 2.65
CA ARG A 215 11.77 26.88 2.91
C ARG A 215 11.66 25.60 3.75
N GLU A 216 10.84 25.60 4.79
CA GLU A 216 10.59 24.43 5.64
C GLU A 216 9.86 23.32 4.87
N THR A 217 8.82 23.68 4.12
CA THR A 217 8.07 22.73 3.26
C THR A 217 8.99 22.02 2.29
N ASN A 218 9.84 22.75 1.58
CA ASN A 218 10.77 22.18 0.60
C ASN A 218 11.87 21.35 1.29
N SER A 219 12.37 21.77 2.45
CA SER A 219 13.37 21.01 3.20
C SER A 219 12.83 19.67 3.66
N VAL A 220 11.62 19.63 4.25
CA VAL A 220 10.95 18.39 4.67
C VAL A 220 10.64 17.53 3.46
N GLY A 221 10.08 18.11 2.39
CA GLY A 221 9.77 17.39 1.16
C GLY A 221 10.99 16.70 0.56
N LYS A 222 12.10 17.43 0.39
CA LYS A 222 13.37 16.89 -0.14
C LYS A 222 13.90 15.72 0.70
N SER A 223 13.91 15.88 2.02
CA SER A 223 14.36 14.83 2.93
C SER A 223 13.56 13.52 2.75
N TRP A 224 12.23 13.61 2.67
CA TRP A 224 11.38 12.42 2.51
C TRP A 224 11.43 11.83 1.09
N ILE A 225 11.54 12.67 0.04
CA ILE A 225 11.77 12.22 -1.34
C ILE A 225 13.04 11.36 -1.40
N GLN A 226 14.13 11.81 -0.78
CA GLN A 226 15.38 11.06 -0.72
C GLN A 226 15.26 9.77 0.12
N ARG A 227 14.65 9.87 1.30
CA ARG A 227 14.48 8.73 2.23
C ARG A 227 13.69 7.58 1.62
N LEU A 228 12.62 7.88 0.86
CA LEU A 228 11.78 6.89 0.20
C LEU A 228 12.15 6.67 -1.27
N LYS A 229 13.21 7.29 -1.76
CA LYS A 229 13.67 7.17 -3.15
C LYS A 229 12.53 7.43 -4.14
N VAL A 230 11.75 8.50 -3.91
CA VAL A 230 10.68 8.90 -4.83
C VAL A 230 11.32 9.41 -6.11
N ARG A 231 10.97 8.79 -7.25
CA ARG A 231 11.46 9.21 -8.57
C ARG A 231 10.57 10.33 -9.08
N ALA A 232 11.05 11.56 -9.01
CA ALA A 232 10.37 12.77 -9.48
C ALA A 232 11.38 13.71 -10.18
N ILE A 233 10.89 14.55 -11.09
CA ILE A 233 11.70 15.58 -11.75
C ILE A 233 12.16 16.64 -10.75
N GLY A 234 11.39 16.84 -9.66
CA GLY A 234 11.71 17.76 -8.57
C GLY A 234 10.65 17.71 -7.47
N ASP A 235 10.91 18.37 -6.35
CA ASP A 235 10.03 18.45 -5.19
C ASP A 235 8.75 19.28 -5.43
N GLU A 236 8.78 20.16 -6.42
CA GLU A 236 7.63 20.97 -6.86
C GLU A 236 6.75 20.25 -7.89
N ALA A 237 7.15 19.06 -8.41
CA ALA A 237 6.32 18.27 -9.30
C ALA A 237 5.03 17.87 -8.58
N LYS A 238 3.93 17.73 -9.34
CA LYS A 238 2.64 17.31 -8.79
C LYS A 238 2.62 15.79 -8.60
N VAL A 239 1.94 15.33 -7.55
CA VAL A 239 1.86 13.89 -7.25
C VAL A 239 1.16 13.12 -8.38
N VAL A 240 0.18 13.73 -9.04
CA VAL A 240 -0.55 13.10 -10.17
C VAL A 240 0.34 12.76 -11.37
N GLU A 241 1.47 13.45 -11.52
CA GLU A 241 2.43 13.23 -12.62
C GLU A 241 3.35 12.02 -12.38
N LEU A 242 3.31 11.43 -11.18
CA LEU A 242 4.14 10.30 -10.79
C LEU A 242 3.52 8.96 -11.21
N SER A 243 4.37 7.93 -11.37
CA SER A 243 3.90 6.55 -11.45
C SER A 243 3.18 6.11 -10.18
N GLY A 244 2.32 5.09 -10.27
CA GLY A 244 1.54 4.58 -9.14
C GLY A 244 2.38 4.25 -7.92
N GLY A 245 3.55 3.62 -8.11
CA GLY A 245 4.48 3.31 -7.02
C GLY A 245 5.06 4.56 -6.35
N ASN A 246 5.40 5.59 -7.12
CA ASN A 246 5.90 6.84 -6.55
C ASN A 246 4.79 7.66 -5.88
N GLN A 247 3.56 7.65 -6.39
CA GLN A 247 2.40 8.21 -5.71
C GLN A 247 2.20 7.54 -4.33
N GLN A 248 2.26 6.21 -4.27
CA GLN A 248 2.14 5.45 -3.02
C GLN A 248 3.22 5.85 -2.02
N LYS A 249 4.47 6.00 -2.45
CA LYS A 249 5.56 6.48 -1.59
C LYS A 249 5.30 7.88 -1.04
N VAL A 250 4.69 8.78 -1.80
CA VAL A 250 4.32 10.12 -1.31
C VAL A 250 3.25 10.03 -0.23
N VAL A 251 2.23 9.17 -0.41
CA VAL A 251 1.19 8.93 0.61
C VAL A 251 1.79 8.35 1.89
N ILE A 252 2.70 7.40 1.75
CA ILE A 252 3.44 6.84 2.88
C ILE A 252 4.29 7.92 3.57
N ALA A 253 5.04 8.73 2.82
CA ALA A 253 5.83 9.84 3.37
C ALA A 253 4.99 10.83 4.16
N LYS A 254 3.80 11.22 3.63
CA LYS A 254 2.82 12.08 4.29
C LYS A 254 2.38 11.51 5.65
N SER A 255 2.28 10.19 5.76
CA SER A 255 1.91 9.53 7.01
C SER A 255 3.09 9.38 7.97
N LEU A 256 4.27 9.00 7.46
CA LEU A 256 5.46 8.76 8.27
C LEU A 256 6.13 10.05 8.78
N VAL A 257 5.95 11.19 8.12
CA VAL A 257 6.46 12.49 8.59
C VAL A 257 5.90 12.88 9.97
N GLN A 258 4.81 12.26 10.36
CA GLN A 258 4.17 12.41 11.68
C GLN A 258 4.91 11.65 12.77
N ASP A 259 5.92 10.82 12.43
CA ASP A 259 6.61 9.90 13.33
C ASP A 259 5.63 9.08 14.19
N PRO A 260 4.77 8.26 13.55
CA PRO A 260 3.78 7.47 14.25
C PRO A 260 4.43 6.30 15.00
N GLU A 261 3.77 5.84 16.06
CA GLU A 261 4.10 4.60 16.77
C GLU A 261 3.39 3.38 16.15
N LEU A 262 2.11 3.58 15.77
CA LEU A 262 1.28 2.60 15.08
C LEU A 262 1.03 3.05 13.64
N ILE A 263 1.39 2.19 12.69
CA ILE A 263 1.21 2.46 11.27
C ILE A 263 0.31 1.39 10.67
N ILE A 264 -0.79 1.81 10.08
CA ILE A 264 -1.76 0.94 9.41
C ILE A 264 -1.62 1.16 7.90
N PHE A 265 -1.22 0.13 7.18
CA PHE A 265 -1.15 0.10 5.72
C PHE A 265 -2.36 -0.66 5.19
N ASP A 266 -3.24 0.01 4.47
CA ASP A 266 -4.41 -0.60 3.85
C ASP A 266 -4.16 -0.78 2.36
N GLU A 267 -4.07 -2.04 1.91
CA GLU A 267 -3.74 -2.46 0.55
C GLU A 267 -2.53 -1.68 -0.03
N PRO A 268 -1.36 -1.68 0.65
CA PRO A 268 -0.25 -0.76 0.33
C PRO A 268 0.34 -0.97 -1.05
N THR A 269 0.15 -2.13 -1.67
CA THR A 269 0.73 -2.48 -2.98
C THR A 269 -0.29 -2.47 -4.11
N ARG A 270 -1.55 -2.13 -3.84
CA ARG A 270 -2.61 -2.11 -4.86
C ARG A 270 -2.33 -1.09 -5.96
N GLY A 271 -2.30 -1.58 -7.22
CA GLY A 271 -2.01 -0.74 -8.39
C GLY A 271 -0.62 -0.11 -8.37
N VAL A 272 0.34 -0.85 -7.84
CA VAL A 272 1.75 -0.48 -7.74
C VAL A 272 2.56 -1.47 -8.57
N ASP A 273 3.57 -0.98 -9.27
CA ASP A 273 4.47 -1.83 -10.06
C ASP A 273 5.33 -2.74 -9.16
N VAL A 274 5.78 -3.87 -9.71
CA VAL A 274 6.52 -4.92 -8.96
C VAL A 274 7.77 -4.36 -8.26
N GLY A 275 8.48 -3.42 -8.90
CA GLY A 275 9.69 -2.83 -8.31
C GLY A 275 9.36 -1.99 -7.07
N ALA A 276 8.27 -1.23 -7.13
CA ALA A 276 7.84 -0.42 -5.99
C ALA A 276 7.21 -1.27 -4.87
N ILE A 277 6.58 -2.42 -5.19
CA ILE A 277 6.09 -3.39 -4.18
C ILE A 277 7.23 -3.82 -3.26
N VAL A 278 8.39 -4.21 -3.84
CA VAL A 278 9.56 -4.61 -3.06
C VAL A 278 10.02 -3.52 -2.11
N GLU A 279 10.13 -2.29 -2.63
CA GLU A 279 10.60 -1.16 -1.83
C GLU A 279 9.63 -0.82 -0.69
N ILE A 280 8.31 -1.00 -0.91
CA ILE A 280 7.28 -0.83 0.13
C ILE A 280 7.40 -1.93 1.19
N HIS A 281 7.59 -3.20 0.80
CA HIS A 281 7.78 -4.30 1.74
C HIS A 281 9.07 -4.13 2.56
N GLU A 282 10.18 -3.71 1.93
CA GLU A 282 11.43 -3.38 2.63
C GLU A 282 11.22 -2.26 3.67
N LEU A 283 10.43 -1.24 3.30
CA LEU A 283 10.09 -0.14 4.20
C LEU A 283 9.26 -0.63 5.39
N ILE A 284 8.20 -1.42 5.15
CA ILE A 284 7.34 -2.01 6.19
C ILE A 284 8.19 -2.84 7.18
N ASN A 285 9.09 -3.66 6.65
CA ASN A 285 9.99 -4.46 7.47
C ASN A 285 10.92 -3.59 8.33
N ARG A 286 11.51 -2.55 7.74
CA ARG A 286 12.39 -1.61 8.45
C ARG A 286 11.65 -0.89 9.58
N LEU A 287 10.42 -0.44 9.35
CA LEU A 287 9.61 0.22 10.37
C LEU A 287 9.37 -0.70 11.58
N ALA A 288 9.07 -1.98 11.34
CA ALA A 288 8.95 -2.96 12.42
C ALA A 288 10.29 -3.23 13.13
N ASP A 289 11.40 -3.30 12.38
CA ASP A 289 12.74 -3.46 12.95
C ASP A 289 13.17 -2.23 13.79
N GLU A 290 12.66 -1.03 13.44
CA GLU A 290 12.81 0.21 14.24
C GLU A 290 11.90 0.24 15.49
N GLY A 291 11.15 -0.82 15.76
CA GLY A 291 10.28 -0.96 16.94
C GLY A 291 8.86 -0.40 16.76
N LYS A 292 8.48 0.04 15.55
CA LYS A 292 7.11 0.51 15.28
C LYS A 292 6.13 -0.67 15.29
N ALA A 293 4.90 -0.42 15.71
CA ALA A 293 3.80 -1.36 15.55
C ALA A 293 3.21 -1.19 14.13
N VAL A 294 3.21 -2.25 13.34
CA VAL A 294 2.79 -2.19 11.94
C VAL A 294 1.61 -3.12 11.70
N VAL A 295 0.59 -2.62 11.03
CA VAL A 295 -0.54 -3.40 10.53
C VAL A 295 -0.52 -3.35 9.00
N VAL A 296 -0.64 -4.49 8.35
CA VAL A 296 -0.81 -4.61 6.91
C VAL A 296 -2.13 -5.31 6.63
N ILE A 297 -3.04 -4.59 5.98
CA ILE A 297 -4.31 -5.11 5.51
C ILE A 297 -4.14 -5.45 4.05
N SER A 298 -4.41 -6.71 3.67
CA SER A 298 -4.29 -7.14 2.28
C SER A 298 -5.41 -8.10 1.89
N SER A 299 -5.87 -7.98 0.64
CA SER A 299 -6.74 -8.95 -0.02
C SER A 299 -5.92 -10.02 -0.76
N TYR A 300 -4.61 -9.84 -0.88
CA TYR A 300 -3.70 -10.72 -1.57
C TYR A 300 -2.82 -11.47 -0.57
N LEU A 301 -3.11 -12.77 -0.37
CA LEU A 301 -2.46 -13.61 0.65
C LEU A 301 -0.92 -13.67 0.57
N PRO A 302 -0.27 -13.64 -0.61
CA PRO A 302 1.19 -13.63 -0.70
C PRO A 302 1.87 -12.35 -0.22
N GLU A 303 1.14 -11.25 0.01
CA GLU A 303 1.66 -10.01 0.58
C GLU A 303 1.97 -10.16 2.06
#